data_82042b05c780b803a607e3eaf2cbe43a
#
_entry.id   82042b05c780b803a607e3eaf2cbe43a
#
_cell.length_a   1.000
_cell.length_b   1.000
_cell.length_c   1.000
_cell.angle_alpha   90.00
_cell.angle_beta   90.00
_cell.angle_gamma   90.00
#
_symmetry.space_group_name_H-M   'P 1'
#
loop_
_entity.id
_entity.type
_entity.pdbx_description
1 polymer ?
#
loop_
_entity_poly.entity_id
_entity_poly.type
_entity_poly.pdbx_seq_one_letter_code
_entity_poly.pdbx_strand_id
1 'polypeptide(L)'
;LQLHSTLRELNVWVDTGNFDKIILNILSNAFKFTPEKGNIDITIRTGEDNTLPDPLKQYAEIIIADTGTGIDEQEKEHIFERFYQIRNSQQNPKGGTGIGLHLTRSLVELHHGIIYVENNKEQPGCRFIIRLPLGNKHLRPEEVDNNEQKVTVAVPTVPVISPIIENEEEKKVRVKTKYRVLVVEDDEEIRNYIAKEFGDKFHIMESRNGKEALEQIFKKAPDLVISDIMMPEMDGLTLCRKIKQNVNLNHIPVILLTAKTREEDNLEGLNTGADAYIMKPFNIEILQKTVENLINTRQQLRKVFTGQQ
;
A
#
# COMPACT_ATOMS: atom_id res chain seq x y z
N LEU A 1 2.46 -17.61 0.14
CA LEU A 1 1.28 -16.87 0.59
C LEU A 1 0.07 -17.80 0.50
N GLN A 2 -0.69 -17.92 1.59
CA GLN A 2 -1.91 -18.73 1.65
C GLN A 2 -3.06 -17.87 2.21
N LEU A 3 -4.29 -18.11 1.72
CA LEU A 3 -5.51 -17.46 2.20
C LEU A 3 -6.42 -18.49 2.85
N HIS A 4 -6.80 -18.26 4.07
CA HIS A 4 -7.70 -19.09 4.86
C HIS A 4 -8.98 -18.32 5.18
N SER A 5 -10.12 -18.80 4.73
CA SER A 5 -11.42 -18.26 5.11
C SER A 5 -12.41 -19.41 5.26
N THR A 6 -13.16 -19.39 6.35
CA THR A 6 -14.31 -20.27 6.56
C THR A 6 -15.61 -19.65 6.05
N LEU A 7 -15.55 -18.36 5.67
CA LEU A 7 -16.69 -17.59 5.25
C LEU A 7 -16.82 -17.63 3.73
N ARG A 8 -18.03 -17.86 3.23
CA ARG A 8 -18.34 -17.75 1.80
C ARG A 8 -18.51 -16.30 1.35
N GLU A 9 -19.00 -15.47 2.25
CA GLU A 9 -19.27 -14.06 2.02
C GLU A 9 -19.12 -13.30 3.34
N LEU A 10 -18.53 -12.12 3.28
CA LEU A 10 -18.39 -11.21 4.42
C LEU A 10 -18.61 -9.78 3.93
N ASN A 11 -19.62 -9.13 4.47
CA ASN A 11 -19.97 -7.75 4.12
C ASN A 11 -19.41 -6.79 5.17
N VAL A 12 -18.49 -5.92 4.75
CA VAL A 12 -17.95 -4.81 5.53
C VAL A 12 -18.08 -3.51 4.74
N TRP A 13 -18.26 -2.40 5.45
CA TRP A 13 -18.33 -1.08 4.84
C TRP A 13 -16.97 -0.41 4.96
N VAL A 14 -16.30 -0.21 3.84
CA VAL A 14 -14.96 0.37 3.78
C VAL A 14 -14.81 1.25 2.55
N ASP A 15 -13.98 2.28 2.65
CA ASP A 15 -13.42 2.93 1.48
C ASP A 15 -12.43 1.97 0.82
N THR A 16 -12.77 1.50 -0.38
CA THR A 16 -11.99 0.46 -1.07
C THR A 16 -10.55 0.90 -1.36
N GLY A 17 -10.34 2.18 -1.73
CA GLY A 17 -9.02 2.71 -2.01
C GLY A 17 -8.13 2.80 -0.76
N ASN A 18 -8.70 3.13 0.39
CA ASN A 18 -7.99 3.16 1.66
C ASN A 18 -7.79 1.76 2.23
N PHE A 19 -8.75 0.87 2.03
CA PHE A 19 -8.64 -0.52 2.45
C PHE A 19 -7.52 -1.24 1.70
N ASP A 20 -7.40 -1.04 0.39
CA ASP A 20 -6.29 -1.56 -0.41
C ASP A 20 -4.94 -1.12 0.16
N LYS A 21 -4.79 0.15 0.56
CA LYS A 21 -3.53 0.64 1.16
C LYS A 21 -3.21 -0.04 2.48
N ILE A 22 -4.21 -0.26 3.34
CA ILE A 22 -4.04 -0.99 4.60
C ILE A 22 -3.44 -2.37 4.32
N ILE A 23 -4.09 -3.15 3.45
CA ILE A 23 -3.69 -4.53 3.14
C ILE A 23 -2.32 -4.56 2.46
N LEU A 24 -2.11 -3.69 1.46
CA LEU A 24 -0.86 -3.60 0.71
C LEU A 24 0.33 -3.28 1.59
N ASN A 25 0.19 -2.35 2.52
CA ASN A 25 1.27 -1.96 3.40
C ASN A 25 1.66 -3.08 4.37
N ILE A 26 0.69 -3.80 4.94
CA ILE A 26 0.97 -4.93 5.84
C ILE A 26 1.59 -6.08 5.06
N LEU A 27 1.06 -6.43 3.87
CA LEU A 27 1.64 -7.47 3.03
C LEU A 27 3.06 -7.12 2.57
N SER A 28 3.31 -5.85 2.19
CA SER A 28 4.64 -5.38 1.83
C SER A 28 5.64 -5.58 2.99
N ASN A 29 5.23 -5.29 4.22
CA ASN A 29 6.04 -5.55 5.40
C ASN A 29 6.26 -7.05 5.61
N ALA A 30 5.22 -7.87 5.52
CA ALA A 30 5.33 -9.32 5.63
C ALA A 30 6.32 -9.89 4.61
N PHE A 31 6.21 -9.51 3.32
CA PHE A 31 7.18 -9.94 2.29
C PHE A 31 8.61 -9.46 2.54
N LYS A 32 8.75 -8.25 3.08
CA LYS A 32 10.06 -7.66 3.36
C LYS A 32 10.82 -8.38 4.47
N PHE A 33 10.10 -8.79 5.51
CA PHE A 33 10.69 -9.36 6.72
C PHE A 33 10.63 -10.89 6.79
N THR A 34 9.90 -11.52 5.89
CA THR A 34 9.88 -12.99 5.75
C THR A 34 11.09 -13.44 4.93
N PRO A 35 11.89 -14.41 5.40
CA PRO A 35 13.02 -14.95 4.64
C PRO A 35 12.55 -15.75 3.42
N GLU A 36 13.48 -16.01 2.51
CA GLU A 36 13.22 -16.95 1.41
C GLU A 36 12.74 -18.30 1.95
N LYS A 37 11.69 -18.85 1.34
CA LYS A 37 10.99 -20.07 1.79
C LYS A 37 10.16 -19.92 3.08
N GLY A 38 10.02 -18.71 3.63
CA GLY A 38 9.07 -18.44 4.71
C GLY A 38 7.63 -18.40 4.20
N ASN A 39 6.68 -18.45 5.13
CA ASN A 39 5.25 -18.45 4.85
C ASN A 39 4.60 -17.12 5.25
N ILE A 40 3.58 -16.72 4.50
CA ILE A 40 2.68 -15.62 4.85
C ILE A 40 1.26 -16.17 4.72
N ASP A 41 0.50 -16.12 5.81
CA ASP A 41 -0.86 -16.63 5.90
C ASP A 41 -1.83 -15.48 6.16
N ILE A 42 -2.91 -15.41 5.38
CA ILE A 42 -4.00 -14.47 5.58
C ILE A 42 -5.21 -15.26 6.08
N THR A 43 -5.76 -14.85 7.22
CA THR A 43 -6.98 -15.45 7.77
C THR A 43 -8.06 -14.38 7.87
N ILE A 44 -9.25 -14.70 7.36
CA ILE A 44 -10.42 -13.83 7.46
C ILE A 44 -11.53 -14.57 8.20
N ARG A 45 -12.04 -13.95 9.26
CA ARG A 45 -13.12 -14.49 10.08
C ARG A 45 -13.99 -13.39 10.69
N THR A 46 -15.12 -13.75 11.24
CA THR A 46 -15.91 -12.87 12.11
C THR A 46 -15.64 -13.18 13.57
N GLY A 47 -15.77 -12.19 14.43
CA GLY A 47 -15.65 -12.33 15.86
C GLY A 47 -16.68 -11.48 16.62
N GLU A 48 -16.89 -11.84 17.88
CA GLU A 48 -17.70 -11.09 18.83
C GLU A 48 -16.92 -10.94 20.13
N ASP A 49 -16.87 -9.69 20.64
CA ASP A 49 -16.20 -9.39 21.89
C ASP A 49 -16.98 -8.28 22.61
N ASN A 50 -17.72 -8.66 23.64
CA ASN A 50 -18.55 -7.77 24.43
C ASN A 50 -17.74 -6.83 25.34
N THR A 51 -16.44 -7.02 25.47
CA THR A 51 -15.55 -6.11 26.21
C THR A 51 -15.13 -4.90 25.38
N LEU A 52 -15.23 -5.00 24.06
CA LEU A 52 -14.94 -3.90 23.15
C LEU A 52 -16.12 -2.90 23.13
N PRO A 53 -15.83 -1.59 22.94
CA PRO A 53 -16.86 -0.60 22.77
C PRO A 53 -17.59 -0.78 21.43
N ASP A 54 -18.85 -0.31 21.35
CA ASP A 54 -19.50 -0.16 20.06
C ASP A 54 -18.67 0.81 19.17
N PRO A 55 -18.52 0.52 17.86
CA PRO A 55 -19.21 -0.51 17.08
C PRO A 55 -18.45 -1.85 16.96
N LEU A 56 -17.37 -2.06 17.70
CA LEU A 56 -16.47 -3.22 17.58
C LEU A 56 -16.91 -4.46 18.36
N LYS A 57 -18.10 -4.49 18.92
CA LYS A 57 -18.62 -5.71 19.58
C LYS A 57 -18.77 -6.88 18.62
N GLN A 58 -19.13 -6.62 17.38
CA GLN A 58 -19.16 -7.58 16.29
C GLN A 58 -18.25 -7.06 15.17
N TYR A 59 -17.27 -7.85 14.76
CA TYR A 59 -16.24 -7.41 13.81
C TYR A 59 -15.89 -8.46 12.78
N ALA A 60 -15.42 -7.98 11.64
CA ALA A 60 -14.59 -8.74 10.72
C ALA A 60 -13.15 -8.69 11.21
N GLU A 61 -12.48 -9.82 11.32
CA GLU A 61 -11.08 -9.91 11.71
C GLU A 61 -10.24 -10.42 10.54
N ILE A 62 -9.23 -9.64 10.18
CA ILE A 62 -8.25 -9.98 9.17
C ILE A 62 -6.91 -10.13 9.87
N ILE A 63 -6.31 -11.31 9.74
CA ILE A 63 -5.02 -11.65 10.33
C ILE A 63 -4.04 -11.91 9.19
N ILE A 64 -2.94 -11.18 9.17
CA ILE A 64 -1.82 -11.40 8.25
C ILE A 64 -0.64 -11.84 9.11
N ALA A 65 -0.31 -13.13 9.05
CA ALA A 65 0.76 -13.76 9.80
C ALA A 65 1.94 -14.07 8.88
N ASP A 66 3.14 -13.80 9.35
CA ASP A 66 4.38 -14.10 8.64
C ASP A 66 5.31 -14.98 9.51
N THR A 67 6.27 -15.64 8.88
CA THR A 67 7.32 -16.43 9.55
C THR A 67 8.66 -15.69 9.57
N GLY A 68 8.62 -14.37 9.70
CA GLY A 68 9.78 -13.49 9.77
C GLY A 68 10.48 -13.49 11.13
N THR A 69 11.18 -12.41 11.42
CA THR A 69 11.98 -12.26 12.66
C THR A 69 11.13 -12.01 13.92
N GLY A 70 9.84 -11.65 13.75
CA GLY A 70 9.00 -11.16 14.84
C GLY A 70 9.34 -9.73 15.27
N ILE A 71 8.70 -9.27 16.34
CA ILE A 71 8.82 -7.92 16.87
C ILE A 71 8.97 -8.02 18.39
N ASP A 72 9.96 -7.31 18.96
CA ASP A 72 10.15 -7.29 20.41
C ASP A 72 8.93 -6.69 21.12
N GLU A 73 8.58 -7.20 22.31
CA GLU A 73 7.40 -6.75 23.06
C GLU A 73 7.39 -5.24 23.30
N GLN A 74 8.56 -4.66 23.57
CA GLN A 74 8.70 -3.22 23.82
C GLN A 74 8.49 -2.37 22.57
N GLU A 75 8.65 -2.96 21.38
CA GLU A 75 8.57 -2.26 20.10
C GLU A 75 7.14 -2.28 19.51
N LYS A 76 6.28 -3.20 19.95
CA LYS A 76 4.97 -3.47 19.34
C LYS A 76 4.03 -2.28 19.30
N GLU A 77 4.05 -1.41 20.31
CA GLU A 77 3.27 -0.20 20.31
C GLU A 77 3.92 0.91 19.47
N HIS A 78 5.25 0.97 19.51
CA HIS A 78 6.03 2.01 18.84
C HIS A 78 6.09 1.84 17.32
N ILE A 79 5.96 0.64 16.78
CA ILE A 79 5.99 0.43 15.32
C ILE A 79 4.90 1.18 14.56
N PHE A 80 3.84 1.59 15.23
CA PHE A 80 2.77 2.42 14.68
C PHE A 80 3.01 3.92 14.85
N GLU A 81 4.08 4.31 15.53
CA GLU A 81 4.47 5.71 15.65
C GLU A 81 5.09 6.19 14.33
N ARG A 82 4.92 7.49 14.09
CA ARG A 82 5.43 8.11 12.88
C ARG A 82 6.96 8.16 12.88
N PHE A 83 7.56 7.76 11.75
CA PHE A 83 9.02 7.69 11.56
C PHE A 83 9.73 6.66 12.42
N TYR A 84 9.00 5.85 13.16
CA TYR A 84 9.60 4.81 13.98
C TYR A 84 10.16 3.68 13.13
N GLN A 85 11.35 3.23 13.47
CA GLN A 85 12.05 2.10 12.85
C GLN A 85 12.81 1.33 13.91
N ILE A 86 12.68 0.02 13.89
CA ILE A 86 13.42 -0.87 14.81
C ILE A 86 14.91 -0.78 14.49
N ARG A 87 15.71 -0.25 15.41
CA ARG A 87 17.14 0.07 15.21
C ARG A 87 18.08 -1.12 15.17
N ASN A 88 17.65 -2.31 15.55
CA ASN A 88 18.51 -3.47 15.78
C ASN A 88 18.82 -4.34 14.56
N SER A 89 18.58 -3.89 13.34
CA SER A 89 18.95 -4.65 12.16
C SER A 89 20.29 -4.21 11.55
N GLN A 90 21.40 -4.46 12.26
CA GLN A 90 22.74 -4.40 11.65
C GLN A 90 22.92 -5.36 10.45
N GLN A 91 21.90 -6.18 10.16
CA GLN A 91 21.91 -7.18 9.09
C GLN A 91 20.96 -6.91 7.93
N ASN A 92 20.17 -5.81 7.96
CA ASN A 92 19.23 -5.59 6.87
C ASN A 92 19.17 -4.11 6.44
N PRO A 93 19.80 -3.76 5.31
CA PRO A 93 19.74 -2.42 4.71
C PRO A 93 18.38 -2.10 4.06
N LYS A 94 17.35 -2.91 4.30
CA LYS A 94 15.98 -2.72 3.79
C LYS A 94 15.17 -1.72 4.64
N GLY A 95 15.74 -0.53 4.91
CA GLY A 95 15.05 0.56 5.62
C GLY A 95 13.73 0.93 4.94
N GLY A 96 12.70 1.20 5.73
CA GLY A 96 11.45 1.81 5.29
C GLY A 96 11.43 3.29 5.68
N THR A 97 10.40 4.02 5.35
CA THR A 97 10.22 5.43 5.75
C THR A 97 9.73 5.59 7.20
N GLY A 98 9.26 4.51 7.85
CA GLY A 98 8.60 4.56 9.16
C GLY A 98 7.21 5.23 9.14
N ILE A 99 6.65 5.47 7.95
CA ILE A 99 5.35 6.13 7.78
C ILE A 99 4.23 5.10 7.53
N GLY A 100 4.57 3.97 6.92
CA GLY A 100 3.57 3.01 6.42
C GLY A 100 2.64 2.48 7.51
N LEU A 101 3.15 1.95 8.61
CA LEU A 101 2.33 1.39 9.68
C LEU A 101 1.54 2.47 10.44
N HIS A 102 2.10 3.66 10.61
CA HIS A 102 1.36 4.81 11.15
C HIS A 102 0.15 5.16 10.28
N LEU A 103 0.36 5.28 8.95
CA LEU A 103 -0.73 5.52 8.00
C LEU A 103 -1.76 4.38 8.05
N THR A 104 -1.31 3.14 8.10
CA THR A 104 -2.20 1.98 8.21
C THR A 104 -3.10 2.07 9.44
N ARG A 105 -2.53 2.41 10.61
CA ARG A 105 -3.30 2.60 11.84
C ARG A 105 -4.33 3.72 11.68
N SER A 106 -3.93 4.88 11.17
CA SER A 106 -4.84 6.02 10.94
C SER A 106 -5.98 5.66 9.97
N LEU A 107 -5.68 4.90 8.91
CA LEU A 107 -6.71 4.44 7.97
C LEU A 107 -7.66 3.42 8.59
N VAL A 108 -7.17 2.49 9.42
CA VAL A 108 -8.03 1.53 10.15
C VAL A 108 -8.92 2.26 11.15
N GLU A 109 -8.38 3.23 11.89
CA GLU A 109 -9.14 4.07 12.82
C GLU A 109 -10.21 4.91 12.09
N LEU A 110 -9.92 5.42 10.89
CA LEU A 110 -10.89 6.10 10.04
C LEU A 110 -12.09 5.21 9.67
N HIS A 111 -11.88 3.90 9.58
CA HIS A 111 -12.93 2.90 9.38
C HIS A 111 -13.55 2.40 10.69
N HIS A 112 -13.36 3.13 11.79
CA HIS A 112 -13.82 2.76 13.14
C HIS A 112 -13.29 1.40 13.63
N GLY A 113 -12.17 0.95 13.04
CA GLY A 113 -11.50 -0.30 13.36
C GLY A 113 -10.35 -0.14 14.34
N ILE A 114 -9.71 -1.25 14.66
CA ILE A 114 -8.47 -1.31 15.42
C ILE A 114 -7.45 -2.20 14.70
N ILE A 115 -6.18 -1.86 14.87
CA ILE A 115 -5.05 -2.67 14.41
C ILE A 115 -4.04 -2.84 15.53
N TYR A 116 -3.50 -4.05 15.66
CA TYR A 116 -2.43 -4.37 16.59
C TYR A 116 -1.58 -5.51 16.04
N VAL A 117 -0.44 -5.80 16.71
CA VAL A 117 0.50 -6.84 16.32
C VAL A 117 0.77 -7.77 17.49
N GLU A 118 0.90 -9.06 17.19
CA GLU A 118 1.31 -10.09 18.14
C GLU A 118 2.42 -10.94 17.51
N ASN A 119 3.29 -11.52 18.32
CA ASN A 119 4.19 -12.56 17.83
C ASN A 119 3.46 -13.90 17.70
N ASN A 120 3.90 -14.72 16.75
CA ASN A 120 3.40 -16.08 16.64
C ASN A 120 3.74 -16.88 17.90
N LYS A 121 2.83 -17.79 18.30
CA LYS A 121 3.02 -18.59 19.53
C LYS A 121 3.94 -19.81 19.34
N GLU A 122 3.90 -20.41 18.15
CA GLU A 122 4.51 -21.72 17.88
C GLU A 122 5.70 -21.63 16.91
N GLN A 123 5.90 -20.52 16.23
CA GLN A 123 6.93 -20.32 15.23
C GLN A 123 7.44 -18.87 15.25
N PRO A 124 8.65 -18.58 14.73
CA PRO A 124 9.11 -17.20 14.57
C PRO A 124 8.16 -16.38 13.69
N GLY A 125 8.19 -15.06 13.84
CA GLY A 125 7.40 -14.13 13.06
C GLY A 125 6.30 -13.44 13.86
N CYS A 126 5.55 -12.59 13.19
CA CYS A 126 4.46 -11.85 13.81
C CYS A 126 3.17 -11.99 13.01
N ARG A 127 2.09 -11.51 13.61
CA ARG A 127 0.79 -11.41 12.99
C ARG A 127 0.19 -10.03 13.24
N PHE A 128 -0.18 -9.37 12.17
CA PHE A 128 -0.96 -8.15 12.23
C PHE A 128 -2.44 -8.52 12.24
N ILE A 129 -3.18 -7.96 13.19
CA ILE A 129 -4.60 -8.21 13.37
C ILE A 129 -5.36 -6.91 13.17
N ILE A 130 -6.28 -6.91 12.20
CA ILE A 130 -7.18 -5.80 11.91
C ILE A 130 -8.59 -6.25 12.27
N ARG A 131 -9.32 -5.43 13.04
CA ARG A 131 -10.74 -5.62 13.31
C ARG A 131 -11.51 -4.43 12.76
N LEU A 132 -12.52 -4.71 11.95
CA LEU A 132 -13.42 -3.72 11.36
C LEU A 132 -14.85 -4.01 11.81
N PRO A 133 -15.67 -2.99 12.12
CA PRO A 133 -17.04 -3.19 12.51
C PRO A 133 -17.87 -3.88 11.43
N LEU A 134 -18.80 -4.75 11.83
CA LEU A 134 -19.77 -5.33 10.91
C LEU A 134 -20.98 -4.40 10.74
N GLY A 135 -21.50 -4.36 9.50
CA GLY A 135 -22.64 -3.52 9.16
C GLY A 135 -22.28 -2.03 9.03
N ASN A 136 -23.28 -1.17 8.93
CA ASN A 136 -23.12 0.25 8.64
C ASN A 136 -23.74 1.19 9.69
N LYS A 137 -24.26 0.66 10.79
CA LYS A 137 -24.96 1.46 11.82
C LYS A 137 -24.09 2.52 12.50
N HIS A 138 -22.79 2.35 12.45
CA HIS A 138 -21.79 3.24 13.03
C HIS A 138 -21.39 4.38 12.09
N LEU A 139 -21.75 4.28 10.80
CA LEU A 139 -21.41 5.29 9.79
C LEU A 139 -22.43 6.42 9.80
N ARG A 140 -21.96 7.64 9.61
CA ARG A 140 -22.80 8.81 9.40
C ARG A 140 -23.31 8.82 7.95
N PRO A 141 -24.45 9.47 7.66
CA PRO A 141 -24.98 9.55 6.30
C PRO A 141 -23.98 10.15 5.28
N GLU A 142 -23.08 11.01 5.76
CA GLU A 142 -22.04 11.68 4.94
C GLU A 142 -20.86 10.76 4.62
N GLU A 143 -20.70 9.67 5.38
CA GLU A 143 -19.62 8.67 5.20
C GLU A 143 -20.06 7.53 4.28
N VAL A 144 -21.34 7.51 3.88
CA VAL A 144 -21.88 6.46 3.01
C VAL A 144 -22.06 6.98 1.61
N ASP A 145 -21.31 6.43 0.66
CA ASP A 145 -21.55 6.67 -0.77
C ASP A 145 -22.74 5.80 -1.22
N ASN A 146 -23.84 6.45 -1.63
CA ASN A 146 -25.04 5.77 -2.11
C ASN A 146 -24.88 5.10 -3.49
N ASN A 147 -23.74 5.24 -4.14
CA ASN A 147 -23.37 4.46 -5.31
C ASN A 147 -22.83 3.09 -4.89
N GLU A 148 -23.69 2.22 -4.40
CA GLU A 148 -23.34 0.86 -3.99
C GLU A 148 -22.65 0.08 -5.12
N GLN A 149 -21.33 0.06 -5.12
CA GLN A 149 -20.59 -0.97 -5.83
C GLN A 149 -20.40 -2.16 -4.87
N LYS A 150 -21.31 -3.12 -4.94
CA LYS A 150 -21.06 -4.44 -4.36
C LYS A 150 -19.90 -5.08 -5.10
N VAL A 151 -18.70 -4.93 -4.59
CA VAL A 151 -17.56 -5.72 -5.05
C VAL A 151 -17.70 -7.11 -4.42
N THR A 152 -18.37 -8.02 -5.12
CA THR A 152 -18.40 -9.42 -4.72
C THR A 152 -17.06 -10.04 -5.10
N VAL A 153 -16.16 -10.13 -4.13
CA VAL A 153 -14.94 -10.93 -4.29
C VAL A 153 -15.35 -12.39 -4.09
N ALA A 154 -15.61 -13.10 -5.18
CA ALA A 154 -15.73 -14.55 -5.12
C ALA A 154 -14.38 -15.12 -4.67
N VAL A 155 -14.35 -15.76 -3.50
CA VAL A 155 -13.16 -16.50 -3.05
C VAL A 155 -12.94 -17.67 -4.02
N PRO A 156 -11.85 -17.67 -4.81
CA PRO A 156 -11.58 -18.84 -5.64
C PRO A 156 -11.25 -20.00 -4.68
N THR A 157 -11.96 -21.10 -4.80
CA THR A 157 -11.53 -22.38 -4.23
C THR A 157 -10.24 -22.78 -4.93
N VAL A 158 -9.12 -22.52 -4.29
CA VAL A 158 -7.80 -22.87 -4.80
C VAL A 158 -7.65 -24.39 -4.72
N PRO A 159 -7.43 -25.09 -5.83
CA PRO A 159 -6.99 -26.49 -5.78
C PRO A 159 -5.59 -26.52 -5.14
N VAL A 160 -5.38 -27.47 -4.26
CA VAL A 160 -4.06 -27.75 -3.68
C VAL A 160 -3.10 -28.08 -4.82
N ILE A 161 -2.18 -27.17 -5.12
CA ILE A 161 -1.15 -27.40 -6.14
C ILE A 161 0.06 -27.99 -5.43
N SER A 162 0.36 -29.26 -5.78
CA SER A 162 1.63 -29.93 -5.46
C SER A 162 2.81 -29.16 -6.05
N PRO A 163 4.00 -29.19 -5.43
CA PRO A 163 5.15 -28.43 -5.89
C PRO A 163 5.61 -28.91 -7.26
N ILE A 164 5.56 -28.04 -8.26
CA ILE A 164 6.16 -28.27 -9.56
C ILE A 164 7.63 -27.86 -9.46
N ILE A 165 8.49 -28.83 -9.70
CA ILE A 165 9.94 -28.65 -9.84
C ILE A 165 10.17 -27.80 -11.09
N GLU A 166 10.70 -26.58 -10.89
CA GLU A 166 11.13 -25.74 -12.02
C GLU A 166 12.39 -26.32 -12.67
N ASN A 167 12.26 -26.78 -13.89
CA ASN A 167 13.39 -27.07 -14.77
C ASN A 167 14.01 -25.74 -15.25
N GLU A 168 15.30 -25.58 -14.97
CA GLU A 168 16.15 -24.46 -15.43
C GLU A 168 16.45 -24.53 -16.92
N GLU A 169 15.49 -24.45 -17.83
CA GLU A 169 15.80 -24.25 -19.25
C GLU A 169 14.62 -23.59 -19.98
N GLU A 170 14.42 -22.29 -19.77
CA GLU A 170 13.83 -21.41 -20.80
C GLU A 170 14.14 -19.93 -20.53
N LYS A 171 15.41 -19.54 -20.64
CA LYS A 171 15.80 -18.15 -20.89
C LYS A 171 15.47 -17.76 -22.34
N LYS A 172 14.20 -17.64 -22.65
CA LYS A 172 13.77 -16.86 -23.83
C LYS A 172 13.70 -15.40 -23.42
N VAL A 173 14.49 -14.60 -24.12
CA VAL A 173 14.58 -13.13 -24.08
C VAL A 173 13.16 -12.53 -24.09
N ARG A 174 12.58 -12.29 -22.90
CA ARG A 174 11.45 -11.38 -22.74
C ARG A 174 12.06 -9.98 -22.82
N VAL A 175 11.77 -9.25 -23.87
CA VAL A 175 11.97 -7.81 -23.92
C VAL A 175 11.24 -7.24 -22.70
N LYS A 176 12.02 -6.87 -21.66
CA LYS A 176 11.46 -6.22 -20.45
C LYS A 176 10.92 -4.88 -20.91
N THR A 177 9.62 -4.78 -21.12
CA THR A 177 8.96 -3.48 -21.29
C THR A 177 9.25 -2.68 -20.03
N LYS A 178 10.00 -1.58 -20.15
CA LYS A 178 10.30 -0.69 -19.03
C LYS A 178 8.96 -0.11 -18.52
N TYR A 179 8.78 -0.08 -17.19
CA TYR A 179 7.63 0.56 -16.57
C TYR A 179 7.61 2.05 -16.88
N ARG A 180 6.42 2.61 -17.05
CA ARG A 180 6.23 4.04 -17.31
C ARG A 180 6.09 4.77 -15.98
N VAL A 181 6.97 5.70 -15.71
CA VAL A 181 6.93 6.59 -14.56
C VAL A 181 6.68 8.01 -15.05
N LEU A 182 5.61 8.64 -14.58
CA LEU A 182 5.32 10.04 -14.88
C LEU A 182 5.93 10.91 -13.78
N VAL A 183 6.80 11.82 -14.17
CA VAL A 183 7.43 12.84 -13.32
C VAL A 183 6.73 14.16 -13.56
N VAL A 184 6.15 14.75 -12.51
CA VAL A 184 5.41 16.02 -12.55
C VAL A 184 6.12 17.00 -11.62
N GLU A 185 6.79 17.98 -12.21
CA GLU A 185 7.64 18.93 -11.50
C GLU A 185 7.73 20.20 -12.37
N ASP A 186 7.46 21.37 -11.81
CA ASP A 186 7.53 22.63 -12.55
C ASP A 186 8.96 23.11 -12.76
N ASP A 187 9.86 22.83 -11.82
CA ASP A 187 11.29 23.08 -11.96
C ASP A 187 11.92 22.13 -12.99
N GLU A 188 12.42 22.73 -14.10
CA GLU A 188 13.01 22.00 -15.20
C GLU A 188 14.29 21.26 -14.81
N GLU A 189 15.12 21.82 -13.92
CA GLU A 189 16.37 21.22 -13.50
C GLU A 189 16.11 19.97 -12.66
N ILE A 190 15.16 20.04 -11.71
CA ILE A 190 14.77 18.92 -10.86
C ILE A 190 14.09 17.83 -11.71
N ARG A 191 13.20 18.23 -12.62
CA ARG A 191 12.51 17.29 -13.52
C ARG A 191 13.49 16.53 -14.40
N ASN A 192 14.42 17.25 -15.06
CA ASN A 192 15.46 16.66 -15.89
C ASN A 192 16.42 15.77 -15.07
N TYR A 193 16.75 16.16 -13.84
CA TYR A 193 17.59 15.36 -12.94
C TYR A 193 16.92 14.02 -12.64
N ILE A 194 15.65 14.02 -12.21
CA ILE A 194 14.91 12.78 -11.95
C ILE A 194 14.79 11.95 -13.23
N ALA A 195 14.44 12.56 -14.36
CA ALA A 195 14.29 11.88 -15.64
C ALA A 195 15.59 11.18 -16.10
N LYS A 196 16.73 11.85 -15.93
CA LYS A 196 18.04 11.30 -16.26
C LYS A 196 18.39 10.09 -15.38
N GLU A 197 18.28 10.23 -14.08
CA GLU A 197 18.64 9.19 -13.11
C GLU A 197 17.74 7.94 -13.20
N PHE A 198 16.50 8.12 -13.65
CA PHE A 198 15.53 7.03 -13.80
C PHE A 198 15.49 6.41 -15.20
N GLY A 199 16.00 7.13 -16.23
CA GLY A 199 15.87 6.76 -17.65
C GLY A 199 16.46 5.39 -18.03
N ASP A 200 17.46 4.91 -17.30
CA ASP A 200 18.03 3.59 -17.53
C ASP A 200 17.09 2.44 -17.16
N LYS A 201 16.28 2.63 -16.10
CA LYS A 201 15.43 1.59 -15.52
C LYS A 201 13.97 1.71 -15.97
N PHE A 202 13.47 2.93 -16.19
CA PHE A 202 12.08 3.24 -16.45
C PHE A 202 11.90 3.98 -17.78
N HIS A 203 10.68 3.94 -18.30
CA HIS A 203 10.27 4.82 -19.39
C HIS A 203 9.66 6.09 -18.76
N ILE A 204 10.38 7.20 -18.83
CA ILE A 204 9.95 8.44 -18.18
C ILE A 204 8.99 9.21 -19.09
N MET A 205 7.90 9.65 -18.49
CA MET A 205 6.97 10.64 -19.00
C MET A 205 7.13 11.89 -18.12
N GLU A 206 7.05 13.07 -18.72
CA GLU A 206 7.29 14.32 -18.03
C GLU A 206 6.10 15.27 -18.18
N SER A 207 5.78 16.03 -17.13
CA SER A 207 4.79 17.09 -17.11
C SER A 207 5.26 18.23 -16.22
N ARG A 208 4.83 19.45 -16.52
CA ARG A 208 5.23 20.67 -15.78
C ARG A 208 4.27 21.06 -14.68
N ASN A 209 3.06 20.50 -14.69
CA ASN A 209 2.01 20.78 -13.72
C ASN A 209 1.00 19.63 -13.68
N GLY A 210 0.13 19.64 -12.67
CA GLY A 210 -0.86 18.60 -12.49
C GLY A 210 -1.92 18.51 -13.57
N LYS A 211 -2.21 19.62 -14.28
CA LYS A 211 -3.20 19.62 -15.37
C LYS A 211 -2.68 18.89 -16.60
N GLU A 212 -1.46 19.22 -17.02
CA GLU A 212 -0.78 18.52 -18.11
C GLU A 212 -0.60 17.03 -17.78
N ALA A 213 -0.21 16.72 -16.54
CA ALA A 213 -0.08 15.37 -16.05
C ALA A 213 -1.39 14.58 -16.17
N LEU A 214 -2.51 15.15 -15.74
CA LEU A 214 -3.81 14.49 -15.78
C LEU A 214 -4.24 14.21 -17.22
N GLU A 215 -4.01 15.14 -18.17
CA GLU A 215 -4.28 14.93 -19.59
C GLU A 215 -3.43 13.79 -20.17
N GLN A 216 -2.16 13.70 -19.78
CA GLN A 216 -1.28 12.61 -20.22
C GLN A 216 -1.74 11.27 -19.64
N ILE A 217 -2.12 11.23 -18.36
CA ILE A 217 -2.61 10.01 -17.67
C ILE A 217 -3.84 9.45 -18.39
N PHE A 218 -4.79 10.28 -18.78
CA PHE A 218 -5.97 9.85 -19.54
C PHE A 218 -5.64 9.31 -20.93
N LYS A 219 -4.61 9.85 -21.60
CA LYS A 219 -4.16 9.35 -22.92
C LYS A 219 -3.40 8.02 -22.79
N LYS A 220 -2.54 7.93 -21.80
CA LYS A 220 -1.67 6.78 -21.57
C LYS A 220 -1.31 6.66 -20.09
N ALA A 221 -2.04 5.81 -19.37
CA ALA A 221 -1.83 5.62 -17.94
C ALA A 221 -0.40 5.17 -17.62
N PRO A 222 0.32 5.83 -16.69
CA PRO A 222 1.61 5.39 -16.19
C PRO A 222 1.44 4.24 -15.17
N ASP A 223 2.54 3.57 -14.87
CA ASP A 223 2.60 2.56 -13.81
C ASP A 223 2.82 3.18 -12.43
N LEU A 224 3.32 4.43 -12.38
CA LEU A 224 3.52 5.22 -11.16
C LEU A 224 3.64 6.72 -11.51
N VAL A 225 3.20 7.58 -10.59
CA VAL A 225 3.37 9.04 -10.67
C VAL A 225 4.27 9.52 -9.54
N ILE A 226 5.26 10.37 -9.87
CA ILE A 226 6.03 11.18 -8.92
C ILE A 226 5.62 12.61 -9.16
N SER A 227 5.12 13.33 -8.15
CA SER A 227 4.66 14.70 -8.31
C SER A 227 5.19 15.61 -7.21
N ASP A 228 5.69 16.78 -7.57
CA ASP A 228 5.81 17.86 -6.60
C ASP A 228 4.44 18.28 -6.09
N ILE A 229 4.41 18.76 -4.86
CA ILE A 229 3.19 19.33 -4.25
C ILE A 229 2.94 20.73 -4.78
N MET A 230 3.97 21.57 -4.82
CA MET A 230 3.82 23.00 -5.12
C MET A 230 4.07 23.29 -6.61
N MET A 231 3.01 23.31 -7.39
CA MET A 231 3.09 23.56 -8.83
C MET A 231 2.00 24.52 -9.29
N PRO A 232 2.23 25.29 -10.37
CA PRO A 232 1.22 26.17 -10.95
C PRO A 232 0.06 25.40 -11.59
N GLU A 233 -1.06 26.06 -11.83
CA GLU A 233 -2.30 25.57 -12.45
C GLU A 233 -3.01 24.47 -11.67
N MET A 234 -2.35 23.36 -11.37
CA MET A 234 -2.85 22.28 -10.54
C MET A 234 -1.71 21.72 -9.71
N ASP A 235 -1.83 21.83 -8.41
CA ASP A 235 -0.89 21.30 -7.41
C ASP A 235 -0.91 19.77 -7.34
N GLY A 236 0.14 19.19 -6.74
CA GLY A 236 0.28 17.73 -6.65
C GLY A 236 -0.74 17.06 -5.74
N LEU A 237 -1.25 17.74 -4.71
CA LEU A 237 -2.30 17.22 -3.83
C LEU A 237 -3.61 17.08 -4.58
N THR A 238 -3.96 18.09 -5.36
CA THR A 238 -5.16 18.09 -6.21
C THR A 238 -5.04 17.03 -7.32
N LEU A 239 -3.87 16.91 -7.97
CA LEU A 239 -3.60 15.84 -8.94
C LEU A 239 -3.78 14.46 -8.30
N CYS A 240 -3.16 14.23 -7.15
CA CYS A 240 -3.25 12.97 -6.42
C CYS A 240 -4.71 12.63 -6.08
N ARG A 241 -5.46 13.58 -5.53
CA ARG A 241 -6.88 13.41 -5.21
C ARG A 241 -7.71 13.03 -6.44
N LYS A 242 -7.51 13.70 -7.58
CA LYS A 242 -8.20 13.37 -8.84
C LYS A 242 -7.87 11.97 -9.36
N ILE A 243 -6.60 11.53 -9.24
CA ILE A 243 -6.20 10.18 -9.60
C ILE A 243 -6.88 9.17 -8.69
N LYS A 244 -6.86 9.40 -7.37
CA LYS A 244 -7.36 8.45 -6.36
C LYS A 244 -8.89 8.37 -6.30
N GLN A 245 -9.59 9.43 -6.66
CA GLN A 245 -11.05 9.43 -6.76
C GLN A 245 -11.57 8.81 -8.06
N ASN A 246 -10.73 8.64 -9.07
CA ASN A 246 -11.14 8.05 -10.34
C ASN A 246 -11.00 6.53 -10.31
N VAL A 247 -12.10 5.79 -10.47
CA VAL A 247 -12.16 4.32 -10.41
C VAL A 247 -11.17 3.65 -11.37
N ASN A 248 -10.93 4.23 -12.54
CA ASN A 248 -10.02 3.68 -13.54
C ASN A 248 -8.55 4.03 -13.28
N LEU A 249 -8.25 5.01 -12.41
CA LEU A 249 -6.91 5.53 -12.15
C LEU A 249 -6.44 5.34 -10.71
N ASN A 250 -7.36 5.11 -9.75
CA ASN A 250 -7.06 5.00 -8.31
C ASN A 250 -5.96 3.98 -8.01
N HIS A 251 -5.85 3.02 -8.90
CA HIS A 251 -4.85 1.98 -8.83
C HIS A 251 -3.42 2.49 -9.11
N ILE A 252 -3.19 3.65 -9.69
CA ILE A 252 -1.85 4.18 -9.99
C ILE A 252 -1.21 4.70 -8.70
N PRO A 253 -0.03 4.20 -8.30
CA PRO A 253 0.67 4.73 -7.14
C PRO A 253 1.12 6.17 -7.40
N VAL A 254 1.00 7.00 -6.37
CA VAL A 254 1.42 8.40 -6.39
C VAL A 254 2.41 8.66 -5.27
N ILE A 255 3.61 9.12 -5.61
CA ILE A 255 4.61 9.63 -4.67
C ILE A 255 4.55 11.15 -4.72
N LEU A 256 4.39 11.81 -3.58
CA LEU A 256 4.43 13.25 -3.47
C LEU A 256 5.79 13.72 -2.92
N LEU A 257 6.40 14.69 -3.61
CA LEU A 257 7.61 15.38 -3.18
C LEU A 257 7.20 16.64 -2.42
N THR A 258 7.71 16.85 -1.22
CA THR A 258 7.29 17.96 -0.34
C THR A 258 8.48 18.74 0.19
N ALA A 259 8.38 20.06 0.21
CA ALA A 259 9.40 20.95 0.78
C ALA A 259 9.25 21.19 2.29
N LYS A 260 8.14 20.73 2.94
CA LYS A 260 7.79 21.18 4.30
C LYS A 260 7.56 20.08 5.32
N THR A 261 7.95 20.42 6.57
CA THR A 261 7.81 19.65 7.81
C THR A 261 6.59 20.07 8.66
N ARG A 262 5.68 20.93 8.19
CA ARG A 262 4.59 21.45 9.03
C ARG A 262 3.48 20.44 9.26
N GLU A 263 3.09 20.26 10.52
CA GLU A 263 2.06 19.33 10.98
C GLU A 263 0.68 19.57 10.34
N GLU A 264 0.37 20.82 9.98
CA GLU A 264 -0.91 21.21 9.35
C GLU A 264 -1.06 20.74 7.90
N ASP A 265 0.03 20.77 7.10
CA ASP A 265 0.02 20.26 5.72
C ASP A 265 -0.04 18.72 5.65
N ASN A 266 0.27 18.05 6.78
CA ASN A 266 0.23 16.58 6.86
C ASN A 266 -1.19 16.01 6.99
N LEU A 267 -2.11 16.74 7.60
CA LEU A 267 -3.52 16.33 7.70
C LEU A 267 -4.22 16.42 6.33
N GLU A 268 -3.93 17.45 5.54
CA GLU A 268 -4.41 17.53 4.16
C GLU A 268 -3.76 16.47 3.25
N GLY A 269 -2.46 16.22 3.45
CA GLY A 269 -1.73 15.17 2.72
C GLY A 269 -2.27 13.77 2.98
N LEU A 270 -2.58 13.42 4.22
CA LEU A 270 -3.14 12.12 4.61
C LEU A 270 -4.50 11.84 3.93
N ASN A 271 -5.30 12.87 3.70
CA ASN A 271 -6.59 12.77 3.03
C ASN A 271 -6.50 12.69 1.50
N THR A 272 -5.33 12.91 0.89
CA THR A 272 -5.18 12.88 -0.58
C THR A 272 -5.04 11.49 -1.15
N GLY A 273 -4.69 10.52 -0.31
CA GLY A 273 -4.54 9.15 -0.74
C GLY A 273 -3.20 8.80 -1.42
N ALA A 274 -2.17 9.64 -1.31
CA ALA A 274 -0.85 9.33 -1.84
C ALA A 274 -0.26 8.05 -1.20
N ASP A 275 0.52 7.31 -1.99
CA ASP A 275 1.12 6.04 -1.56
C ASP A 275 2.47 6.24 -0.84
N ALA A 276 3.15 7.37 -1.09
CA ALA A 276 4.35 7.78 -0.37
C ALA A 276 4.55 9.30 -0.41
N TYR A 277 5.27 9.80 0.61
CA TYR A 277 5.73 11.19 0.70
C TYR A 277 7.24 11.19 0.86
N ILE A 278 7.94 12.01 0.06
CA ILE A 278 9.38 12.17 0.13
C ILE A 278 9.71 13.64 0.28
N MET A 279 10.49 13.97 1.31
CA MET A 279 10.86 15.34 1.63
C MET A 279 11.99 15.83 0.73
N LYS A 280 11.87 17.04 0.20
CA LYS A 280 12.96 17.78 -0.46
C LYS A 280 13.84 18.47 0.59
N PRO A 281 15.19 18.41 0.49
CA PRO A 281 15.95 17.72 -0.56
C PRO A 281 15.95 16.20 -0.35
N PHE A 282 15.76 15.44 -1.43
CA PHE A 282 15.67 13.98 -1.38
C PHE A 282 16.94 13.29 -1.88
N ASN A 283 17.19 12.09 -1.38
CA ASN A 283 18.18 11.20 -1.94
C ASN A 283 17.57 10.40 -3.11
N ILE A 284 18.19 10.50 -4.27
CA ILE A 284 17.71 9.86 -5.50
C ILE A 284 17.63 8.33 -5.40
N GLU A 285 18.55 7.71 -4.66
CA GLU A 285 18.54 6.25 -4.45
C GLU A 285 17.34 5.82 -3.61
N ILE A 286 16.95 6.63 -2.59
CA ILE A 286 15.76 6.38 -1.78
C ILE A 286 14.51 6.50 -2.64
N LEU A 287 14.43 7.54 -3.49
CA LEU A 287 13.32 7.73 -4.41
C LEU A 287 13.22 6.54 -5.40
N GLN A 288 14.34 6.11 -5.99
CA GLN A 288 14.36 4.94 -6.89
C GLN A 288 13.90 3.66 -6.20
N LYS A 289 14.38 3.38 -5.00
CA LYS A 289 13.96 2.21 -4.22
C LYS A 289 12.47 2.25 -3.87
N THR A 290 11.94 3.43 -3.55
CA THR A 290 10.52 3.61 -3.26
C THR A 290 9.68 3.31 -4.49
N VAL A 291 10.07 3.80 -5.67
CA VAL A 291 9.41 3.52 -6.95
C VAL A 291 9.43 2.02 -7.26
N GLU A 292 10.62 1.38 -7.16
CA GLU A 292 10.77 -0.05 -7.40
C GLU A 292 9.88 -0.89 -6.46
N ASN A 293 9.84 -0.54 -5.19
CA ASN A 293 9.01 -1.25 -4.20
C ASN A 293 7.52 -1.12 -4.51
N LEU A 294 7.02 0.08 -4.80
CA LEU A 294 5.62 0.31 -5.11
C LEU A 294 5.20 -0.42 -6.39
N ILE A 295 6.01 -0.41 -7.43
CA ILE A 295 5.76 -1.14 -8.68
C ILE A 295 5.76 -2.65 -8.44
N ASN A 296 6.76 -3.18 -7.73
CA ASN A 296 6.90 -4.62 -7.49
C ASN A 296 5.77 -5.17 -6.61
N THR A 297 5.44 -4.48 -5.51
CA THR A 297 4.34 -4.86 -4.62
C THR A 297 3.04 -4.98 -5.42
N ARG A 298 2.80 -4.03 -6.30
CA ARG A 298 1.61 -4.01 -7.13
C ARG A 298 1.56 -5.15 -8.15
N GLN A 299 2.70 -5.49 -8.74
CA GLN A 299 2.78 -6.63 -9.66
C GLN A 299 2.49 -7.97 -8.98
N GLN A 300 3.07 -8.16 -7.80
CA GLN A 300 2.82 -9.37 -7.02
C GLN A 300 1.33 -9.53 -6.73
N LEU A 301 0.66 -8.45 -6.38
CA LEU A 301 -0.79 -8.45 -6.15
C LEU A 301 -1.59 -8.71 -7.41
N ARG A 302 -1.25 -8.08 -8.54
CA ARG A 302 -1.91 -8.36 -9.82
C ARG A 302 -1.81 -9.85 -10.18
N LYS A 303 -0.65 -10.48 -10.03
CA LYS A 303 -0.47 -11.91 -10.26
C LYS A 303 -1.35 -12.78 -9.36
N VAL A 304 -1.47 -12.40 -8.08
CA VAL A 304 -2.31 -13.12 -7.10
C VAL A 304 -3.80 -13.00 -7.45
N PHE A 305 -4.26 -11.82 -7.85
CA PHE A 305 -5.68 -11.56 -8.13
C PHE A 305 -6.13 -11.95 -9.54
N THR A 306 -5.23 -11.99 -10.53
CA THR A 306 -5.59 -12.36 -11.93
C THR A 306 -5.38 -13.84 -12.25
N GLY A 307 -4.83 -14.63 -11.33
CA GLY A 307 -4.60 -16.08 -11.55
C GLY A 307 -3.63 -16.38 -12.70
N GLN A 308 -2.86 -15.38 -13.18
CA GLN A 308 -1.83 -15.60 -14.19
C GLN A 308 -0.51 -15.99 -13.50
N GLN A 309 -0.18 -17.27 -13.65
CA GLN A 309 1.16 -17.82 -13.40
C GLN A 309 2.18 -17.29 -14.41
#